data_b536f6ea732413b691ceb5fef7cb712f
#
_entry.id   b536f6ea732413b691ceb5fef7cb712f
#
_cell.length_a   1.000
_cell.length_b   1.000
_cell.length_c   1.000
_cell.angle_alpha   90.00
_cell.angle_beta   90.00
_cell.angle_gamma   90.00
#
_symmetry.space_group_name_H-M   'P 1'
#
loop_
_entity.id
_entity.type
_entity.pdbx_description
1 polymer ?
#
loop_
_entity_poly.entity_id
_entity_poly.type
_entity_poly.pdbx_seq_one_letter_code
_entity_poly.pdbx_strand_id
1 'polypeptide(L)'
;MSEEQALADARARISDYRSRIQSLDANSRDLIFREARNHNAWQDKDVSDDQLREIYDLVKFGSTSSNTQPARLIFIRSAEAKERLRPCLMPANVDKT
;
A
#
# COMPACT_ATOMS: atom_id res chain seq x y z
N MET A 1 -31.84 -6.12 -17.41
CA MET A 1 -31.09 -5.01 -18.02
C MET A 1 -30.74 -5.41 -19.46
N SER A 2 -31.03 -4.56 -20.44
CA SER A 2 -30.65 -4.82 -21.82
C SER A 2 -29.12 -4.61 -21.99
N GLU A 3 -28.57 -5.21 -23.04
CA GLU A 3 -27.16 -5.03 -23.40
C GLU A 3 -26.81 -3.55 -23.66
N GLU A 4 -27.73 -2.85 -24.35
CA GLU A 4 -27.58 -1.42 -24.61
C GLU A 4 -27.55 -0.59 -23.33
N GLN A 5 -28.40 -0.92 -22.36
CA GLN A 5 -28.38 -0.24 -21.05
C GLN A 5 -27.10 -0.52 -20.30
N ALA A 6 -26.63 -1.76 -20.28
CA ALA A 6 -25.37 -2.13 -19.63
C ALA A 6 -24.16 -1.39 -20.24
N LEU A 7 -24.16 -1.22 -21.56
CA LEU A 7 -23.11 -0.47 -22.26
C LEU A 7 -23.16 1.03 -21.93
N ALA A 8 -24.36 1.60 -21.86
CA ALA A 8 -24.55 3.00 -21.50
C ALA A 8 -24.05 3.27 -20.04
N ASP A 9 -24.40 2.39 -19.12
CA ASP A 9 -23.96 2.48 -17.72
C ASP A 9 -22.43 2.35 -17.59
N ALA A 10 -21.83 1.45 -18.37
CA ALA A 10 -20.37 1.29 -18.39
C ALA A 10 -19.67 2.55 -18.91
N ARG A 11 -20.18 3.14 -19.99
CA ARG A 11 -19.65 4.40 -20.54
C ARG A 11 -19.79 5.56 -19.55
N ALA A 12 -20.92 5.66 -18.87
CA ALA A 12 -21.15 6.69 -17.87
C ALA A 12 -20.14 6.56 -16.71
N ARG A 13 -19.90 5.34 -16.22
CA ARG A 13 -18.89 5.09 -15.16
C ARG A 13 -17.47 5.43 -15.59
N ILE A 14 -17.09 5.11 -16.83
CA ILE A 14 -15.77 5.46 -17.38
C ILE A 14 -15.63 6.97 -17.50
N SER A 15 -16.66 7.67 -18.00
CA SER A 15 -16.66 9.12 -18.11
C SER A 15 -16.53 9.79 -16.73
N ASP A 16 -17.31 9.35 -15.75
CA ASP A 16 -17.21 9.84 -14.37
C ASP A 16 -15.82 9.61 -13.79
N TYR A 17 -15.27 8.41 -13.94
CA TYR A 17 -13.94 8.08 -13.45
C TYR A 17 -12.87 9.00 -14.07
N ARG A 18 -12.90 9.18 -15.40
CA ARG A 18 -11.97 10.07 -16.10
C ARG A 18 -12.04 11.52 -15.63
N SER A 19 -13.24 12.00 -15.29
CA SER A 19 -13.41 13.37 -14.79
C SER A 19 -12.77 13.59 -13.40
N ARG A 20 -12.57 12.51 -12.63
CA ARG A 20 -11.99 12.54 -11.29
C ARG A 20 -10.49 12.28 -11.26
N ILE A 21 -9.93 11.74 -12.35
CA ILE A 21 -8.48 11.48 -12.41
C ILE A 21 -7.74 12.81 -12.43
N GLN A 22 -6.82 12.95 -11.49
CA GLN A 22 -5.93 14.09 -11.39
C GLN A 22 -4.47 13.62 -11.32
N SER A 23 -3.55 14.44 -11.77
CA SER A 23 -2.14 14.18 -11.56
C SER A 23 -1.79 14.35 -10.08
N LEU A 24 -0.80 13.59 -9.61
CA LEU A 24 -0.23 13.84 -8.29
C LEU A 24 0.34 15.26 -8.23
N ASP A 25 0.12 15.96 -7.13
CA ASP A 25 0.72 17.27 -6.91
C ASP A 25 2.26 17.18 -6.75
N ALA A 26 2.93 18.33 -6.74
CA ALA A 26 4.38 18.37 -6.65
C ALA A 26 4.90 17.74 -5.37
N ASN A 27 4.26 17.99 -4.23
CA ASN A 27 4.67 17.45 -2.94
C ASN A 27 4.55 15.91 -2.92
N SER A 28 3.46 15.36 -3.42
CA SER A 28 3.27 13.91 -3.50
C SER A 28 4.31 13.26 -4.41
N ARG A 29 4.63 13.90 -5.53
CA ARG A 29 5.69 13.41 -6.44
C ARG A 29 7.07 13.44 -5.81
N ASP A 30 7.36 14.46 -5.03
CA ASP A 30 8.63 14.54 -4.29
C ASP A 30 8.71 13.43 -3.24
N LEU A 31 7.67 13.27 -2.43
CA LEU A 31 7.62 12.29 -1.37
C LEU A 31 7.76 10.84 -1.88
N ILE A 32 7.09 10.50 -2.97
CA ILE A 32 7.03 9.13 -3.48
C ILE A 32 8.22 8.80 -4.39
N PHE A 33 8.72 9.79 -5.14
CA PHE A 33 9.72 9.57 -6.19
C PHE A 33 11.02 10.37 -6.00
N ARG A 34 10.99 11.70 -6.17
CA ARG A 34 12.23 12.49 -6.28
C ARG A 34 13.04 12.55 -4.98
N GLU A 35 12.38 12.57 -3.84
CA GLU A 35 12.98 12.64 -2.52
C GLU A 35 12.85 11.34 -1.71
N ALA A 36 12.34 10.31 -2.33
CA ALA A 36 12.25 8.99 -1.69
C ALA A 36 13.64 8.47 -1.32
N ARG A 37 13.78 7.91 -0.11
CA ARG A 37 15.05 7.39 0.43
C ARG A 37 14.80 6.13 1.26
N ASN A 38 15.79 5.26 1.29
CA ASN A 38 15.85 4.21 2.28
C ASN A 38 16.39 4.79 3.59
N HIS A 39 15.55 4.85 4.60
CA HIS A 39 15.94 5.32 5.91
C HIS A 39 16.55 4.18 6.74
N ASN A 40 17.60 4.47 7.49
CA ASN A 40 18.31 3.51 8.35
C ASN A 40 18.17 3.84 9.84
N ALA A 41 17.35 4.81 10.19
CA ALA A 41 17.06 5.20 11.56
C ALA A 41 15.55 5.30 11.75
N TRP A 42 15.09 5.00 12.95
CA TRP A 42 13.68 4.96 13.29
C TRP A 42 13.40 5.98 14.41
N GLN A 43 12.23 6.56 14.36
CA GLN A 43 11.72 7.36 15.47
C GLN A 43 11.19 6.43 16.56
N ASP A 44 11.30 6.85 17.81
CA ASP A 44 10.63 6.18 18.94
C ASP A 44 9.14 6.59 18.93
N LYS A 45 8.40 5.97 18.00
CA LYS A 45 6.99 6.26 17.77
C LYS A 45 6.26 4.98 17.40
N ASP A 46 5.25 4.67 18.19
CA ASP A 46 4.41 3.51 17.92
C ASP A 46 3.58 3.68 16.65
N VAL A 47 3.35 2.55 15.99
CA VAL A 47 2.38 2.43 14.90
C VAL A 47 1.10 1.83 15.46
N SER A 48 0.01 2.55 15.37
CA SER A 48 -1.28 2.10 15.91
C SER A 48 -1.94 1.01 15.07
N ASP A 49 -2.86 0.27 15.66
CA ASP A 49 -3.69 -0.70 14.94
C ASP A 49 -4.48 -0.04 13.81
N ASP A 50 -4.98 1.18 14.03
CA ASP A 50 -5.73 1.92 13.01
C ASP A 50 -4.85 2.29 11.82
N GLN A 51 -3.59 2.68 12.04
CA GLN A 51 -2.64 2.93 10.95
C GLN A 51 -2.36 1.66 10.15
N LEU A 52 -2.22 0.51 10.80
CA LEU A 52 -2.02 -0.77 10.12
C LEU A 52 -3.24 -1.17 9.28
N ARG A 53 -4.45 -0.95 9.80
CA ARG A 53 -5.68 -1.19 9.03
C ARG A 53 -5.78 -0.27 7.83
N GLU A 54 -5.44 1.00 7.99
CA GLU A 54 -5.42 1.98 6.89
C GLU A 54 -4.43 1.58 5.80
N ILE A 55 -3.23 1.13 6.15
CA ILE A 55 -2.24 0.62 5.19
C ILE A 55 -2.83 -0.55 4.40
N TYR A 56 -3.44 -1.52 5.06
CA TYR A 56 -4.07 -2.65 4.40
C TYR A 56 -5.21 -2.21 3.48
N ASP A 57 -6.05 -1.29 3.94
CA ASP A 57 -7.18 -0.77 3.16
C ASP A 57 -6.75 -0.09 1.87
N LEU A 58 -5.59 0.57 1.87
CA LEU A 58 -5.00 1.15 0.67
C LEU A 58 -4.37 0.09 -0.25
N VAL A 59 -3.58 -0.81 0.32
CA VAL A 59 -2.82 -1.83 -0.44
C VAL A 59 -3.76 -2.80 -1.16
N LYS A 60 -4.88 -3.18 -0.54
CA LYS A 60 -5.83 -4.15 -1.13
C LYS A 60 -6.44 -3.71 -2.46
N PHE A 61 -6.45 -2.40 -2.76
CA PHE A 61 -6.95 -1.87 -4.03
C PHE A 61 -5.91 -1.88 -5.16
N GLY A 62 -4.66 -2.25 -4.86
CA GLY A 62 -3.62 -2.39 -5.88
C GLY A 62 -3.96 -3.47 -6.90
N SER A 63 -3.54 -3.24 -8.14
CA SER A 63 -3.74 -4.20 -9.23
C SER A 63 -2.93 -5.48 -9.01
N THR A 64 -3.53 -6.62 -9.30
CA THR A 64 -2.86 -7.93 -9.25
C THR A 64 -3.11 -8.70 -10.55
N SER A 65 -2.25 -9.67 -10.85
CA SER A 65 -2.40 -10.52 -12.03
C SER A 65 -3.72 -11.29 -11.96
N SER A 66 -4.56 -11.12 -12.98
CA SER A 66 -5.89 -11.74 -13.07
C SER A 66 -6.76 -11.50 -11.82
N ASN A 67 -6.52 -10.41 -11.10
CA ASN A 67 -7.21 -10.08 -9.85
C ASN A 67 -7.13 -11.21 -8.80
N THR A 68 -6.02 -11.92 -8.73
CA THR A 68 -5.84 -13.06 -7.82
C THR A 68 -5.63 -12.63 -6.37
N GLN A 69 -5.19 -11.41 -6.13
CA GLN A 69 -4.93 -10.82 -4.81
C GLN A 69 -4.11 -11.77 -3.89
N PRO A 70 -2.91 -12.21 -4.31
CA PRO A 70 -2.18 -13.27 -3.61
C PRO A 70 -1.45 -12.79 -2.35
N ALA A 71 -1.32 -11.49 -2.15
CA ALA A 71 -0.57 -10.94 -1.02
C ALA A 71 -1.22 -11.29 0.31
N ARG A 72 -0.38 -11.62 1.29
CA ARG A 72 -0.76 -11.78 2.69
C ARG A 72 0.18 -10.92 3.52
N LEU A 73 -0.38 -10.08 4.38
CA LEU A 73 0.36 -9.15 5.22
C LEU A 73 0.36 -9.64 6.65
N ILE A 74 1.55 -9.75 7.22
CA ILE A 74 1.75 -10.10 8.63
C ILE A 74 2.50 -8.94 9.27
N PHE A 75 1.88 -8.25 10.23
CA PHE A 75 2.50 -7.16 10.95
C PHE A 75 3.17 -7.68 12.22
N ILE A 76 4.48 -7.50 12.30
CA ILE A 76 5.30 -7.95 13.42
C ILE A 76 5.66 -6.73 14.26
N ARG A 77 5.11 -6.63 15.46
CA ARG A 77 5.21 -5.44 16.31
C ARG A 77 5.83 -5.70 17.68
N SER A 78 5.51 -6.83 18.34
CA SER A 78 6.02 -7.11 19.65
C SER A 78 7.50 -7.45 19.63
N ALA A 79 8.21 -7.15 20.74
CA ALA A 79 9.61 -7.52 20.90
C ALA A 79 9.82 -9.02 20.73
N GLU A 80 8.93 -9.85 21.27
CA GLU A 80 9.00 -11.31 21.14
C GLU A 80 8.87 -11.78 19.69
N ALA A 81 7.93 -11.20 18.92
CA ALA A 81 7.74 -11.54 17.52
C ALA A 81 8.95 -11.09 16.68
N LYS A 82 9.53 -9.93 16.95
CA LYS A 82 10.76 -9.45 16.31
C LYS A 82 11.94 -10.37 16.59
N GLU A 83 12.10 -10.84 17.83
CA GLU A 83 13.15 -11.80 18.17
C GLU A 83 12.99 -13.13 17.42
N ARG A 84 11.77 -13.61 17.21
CA ARG A 84 11.53 -14.81 16.39
C ARG A 84 11.85 -14.59 14.91
N LEU A 85 11.68 -13.36 14.42
CA LEU A 85 12.02 -13.00 13.05
C LEU A 85 13.54 -12.86 12.83
N ARG A 86 14.27 -12.41 13.84
CA ARG A 86 15.70 -12.07 13.77
C ARG A 86 16.56 -13.12 13.07
N PRO A 87 16.45 -14.43 13.36
CA PRO A 87 17.26 -15.46 12.69
C PRO A 87 16.98 -15.60 11.20
N CYS A 88 15.85 -15.09 10.71
CA CYS A 88 15.44 -15.16 9.32
C CYS A 88 15.94 -13.95 8.50
N LEU A 89 16.53 -12.96 9.16
CA LEU A 89 17.01 -11.75 8.49
C LEU A 89 18.45 -11.95 7.99
N MET A 90 18.77 -11.28 6.89
CA MET A 90 20.16 -11.16 6.46
C MET A 90 20.98 -10.41 7.54
N PRO A 91 22.25 -10.80 7.80
CA PRO A 91 23.05 -10.19 8.85
C PRO A 91 23.13 -8.66 8.77
N ALA A 92 23.20 -8.09 7.57
CA ALA A 92 23.24 -6.65 7.36
C ALA A 92 21.95 -5.92 7.78
N ASN A 93 20.84 -6.62 7.94
CA ASN A 93 19.54 -6.04 8.26
C ASN A 93 19.12 -6.23 9.72
N VAL A 94 19.84 -7.07 10.48
CA VAL A 94 19.47 -7.40 11.87
C VAL A 94 19.34 -6.15 12.73
N ASP A 95 20.34 -5.26 12.68
CA ASP A 95 20.38 -4.05 13.51
C ASP A 95 19.47 -2.91 13.03
N LYS A 96 18.87 -3.09 11.85
CA LYS A 96 17.96 -2.10 11.25
C LYS A 96 16.49 -2.39 11.48
N THR A 97 16.17 -3.51 12.10
CA THR A 97 14.79 -4.02 12.21
C THR A 97 14.19 -3.87 13.60
#